data_139aab1f3838279748b12c906e9c3c7a
#
_entry.id   139aab1f3838279748b12c906e9c3c7a
#
_cell.length_a   1.000
_cell.length_b   1.000
_cell.length_c   1.000
_cell.angle_alpha   90.00
_cell.angle_beta   90.00
_cell.angle_gamma   90.00
#
_symmetry.space_group_name_H-M   'P 1'
#
loop_
_entity.id
_entity.type
_entity.pdbx_description
1 polymer ?
#
loop_
_entity_poly.entity_id
_entity_poly.type
_entity_poly.pdbx_seq_one_letter_code
_entity_poly.pdbx_strand_id
1 'polypeptide(L)'
;MRGILIASMWAAMTFATGSAAAENLFAKMYDPQDLTALQARYSRGWLDNFINVFLPAMTPEERAGLANTRFRMELMVPKLEPFGFYSYGDTVTVSAASIKFLDDLSVATAWLELNDYTLQTVSDYLLMLRSHNRRRDSARPPKPLAALCIPDDALSDARVNERANRIFDSAVVFVLLHEYGHVFHHHPGNLEVAVEDSRANEEAADRFALDLLARVGEAPLGVTVFFSVVSQLTENRADYASDAAFDQALAKRTHPVSAARLQSFARHLTGLAPSYAKGFRANGQAEALAVSLQISQFALLLADPGVQRLSAWIGKTTEPSDLAPRRKGQNLAPPCGASPPNGLPFDGSFRGTATIGKTSFDIDVVLTQSGDRVSGSYSFGAGFGHLEGAVSGDRLAYDWRSASDKGKGVTAVESGTYSGTWGDGSAASGSGSLSVIRTR
;
A
#
# COMPACT_ATOMS: atom_id res chain seq x y z
N MET A 1 9.09 56.61 44.75
CA MET A 1 9.53 56.78 43.35
C MET A 1 10.76 55.92 43.14
N ARG A 2 10.65 54.81 42.53
CA ARG A 2 11.72 54.04 41.85
C ARG A 2 11.02 53.05 40.94
N GLY A 3 11.01 53.38 39.63
CA GLY A 3 10.49 52.51 38.59
C GLY A 3 11.44 51.36 38.32
N ILE A 4 10.91 50.16 38.21
CA ILE A 4 11.62 48.97 37.77
C ILE A 4 11.21 48.77 36.29
N LEU A 5 12.17 49.00 35.40
CA LEU A 5 12.10 48.58 34.01
C LEU A 5 12.26 47.04 33.93
N ILE A 6 11.24 46.35 33.50
CA ILE A 6 11.34 44.93 33.08
C ILE A 6 11.71 44.94 31.58
N ALA A 7 12.97 44.66 31.30
CA ALA A 7 13.45 44.40 29.96
C ALA A 7 13.02 42.96 29.55
N SER A 8 12.10 42.91 28.59
CA SER A 8 11.70 41.62 27.98
C SER A 8 12.83 41.17 27.06
N MET A 9 13.60 40.17 27.48
CA MET A 9 14.52 39.44 26.61
C MET A 9 13.71 38.52 25.70
N TRP A 10 13.53 38.91 24.44
CA TRP A 10 13.15 38.01 23.38
C TRP A 10 14.37 37.16 23.03
N ALA A 11 14.41 35.92 23.50
CA ALA A 11 15.36 34.94 23.02
C ALA A 11 14.92 34.54 21.60
N ALA A 12 15.59 35.08 20.58
CA ALA A 12 15.52 34.59 19.24
C ALA A 12 16.11 33.18 19.21
N MET A 13 15.27 32.14 19.24
CA MET A 13 15.70 30.80 18.87
C MET A 13 16.05 30.79 17.39
N THR A 14 17.32 30.95 17.09
CA THR A 14 17.89 30.61 15.80
C THR A 14 17.76 29.11 15.61
N PHE A 15 16.74 28.69 14.86
CA PHE A 15 16.68 27.32 14.36
C PHE A 15 17.89 27.12 13.46
N ALA A 16 18.76 26.22 13.89
CA ALA A 16 19.89 25.76 13.07
C ALA A 16 19.37 25.28 11.73
N THR A 17 19.76 25.98 10.66
CA THR A 17 19.56 25.56 9.27
C THR A 17 20.47 24.37 9.00
N GLY A 18 19.95 23.16 9.12
CA GLY A 18 20.79 21.98 8.94
C GLY A 18 20.03 20.68 8.88
N SER A 19 19.00 20.58 8.08
CA SER A 19 18.53 19.36 7.41
C SER A 19 17.48 19.81 6.39
N ALA A 20 17.76 19.67 5.12
CA ALA A 20 16.73 19.77 4.10
C ALA A 20 15.65 18.76 4.50
N ALA A 21 14.50 19.27 4.94
CA ALA A 21 13.38 18.45 5.32
C ALA A 21 13.05 17.55 4.14
N ALA A 22 12.93 16.24 4.38
CA ALA A 22 12.50 15.34 3.35
C ALA A 22 11.16 15.88 2.81
N GLU A 23 11.13 16.24 1.53
CA GLU A 23 9.90 16.66 0.88
C GLU A 23 8.93 15.47 0.89
N ASN A 24 7.64 15.75 1.15
CA ASN A 24 6.61 14.73 1.07
C ASN A 24 6.64 14.07 -0.32
N LEU A 25 6.65 12.74 -0.37
CA LEU A 25 6.72 11.96 -1.60
C LEU A 25 5.67 12.39 -2.63
N PHE A 26 4.44 12.61 -2.19
CA PHE A 26 3.32 13.00 -3.05
C PHE A 26 3.38 14.46 -3.50
N ALA A 27 4.01 15.33 -2.71
CA ALA A 27 4.26 16.72 -3.09
C ALA A 27 5.17 16.82 -4.32
N LYS A 28 6.12 15.88 -4.45
CA LYS A 28 6.96 15.80 -5.66
C LYS A 28 6.22 15.23 -6.86
N MET A 29 5.18 14.43 -6.63
CA MET A 29 4.46 13.71 -7.68
C MET A 29 3.46 14.57 -8.44
N TYR A 30 2.79 15.50 -7.75
CA TYR A 30 1.69 16.30 -8.31
C TYR A 30 2.02 17.77 -8.40
N ASP A 31 1.52 18.45 -9.44
CA ASP A 31 1.66 19.89 -9.57
C ASP A 31 0.71 20.63 -8.64
N PRO A 32 1.17 21.67 -7.93
CA PRO A 32 0.30 22.46 -7.05
C PRO A 32 -0.93 23.07 -7.76
N GLN A 33 -0.80 23.41 -9.05
CA GLN A 33 -1.93 23.94 -9.84
C GLN A 33 -3.03 22.90 -10.03
N ASP A 34 -2.65 21.64 -10.35
CA ASP A 34 -3.59 20.54 -10.49
C ASP A 34 -4.30 20.24 -9.16
N LEU A 35 -3.55 20.34 -8.05
CA LEU A 35 -4.09 20.09 -6.71
C LEU A 35 -5.07 21.15 -6.22
N THR A 36 -4.96 22.39 -6.68
CA THR A 36 -5.84 23.49 -6.21
C THR A 36 -7.31 23.27 -6.57
N ALA A 37 -7.58 22.85 -7.81
CA ALA A 37 -8.94 22.54 -8.24
C ALA A 37 -9.50 21.31 -7.49
N LEU A 38 -8.66 20.31 -7.27
CA LEU A 38 -9.01 19.10 -6.52
C LEU A 38 -9.26 19.36 -5.05
N GLN A 39 -8.46 20.22 -4.42
CA GLN A 39 -8.63 20.65 -3.03
C GLN A 39 -10.06 21.19 -2.78
N ALA A 40 -10.51 22.10 -3.64
CA ALA A 40 -11.84 22.67 -3.51
C ALA A 40 -12.95 21.63 -3.70
N ARG A 41 -12.78 20.72 -4.66
CA ARG A 41 -13.74 19.61 -4.94
C ARG A 41 -13.81 18.63 -3.78
N TYR A 42 -12.67 18.12 -3.30
CA TYR A 42 -12.64 17.13 -2.23
C TYR A 42 -13.09 17.70 -0.89
N SER A 43 -12.69 18.97 -0.57
CA SER A 43 -13.16 19.64 0.65
C SER A 43 -14.66 19.78 0.66
N ARG A 44 -15.27 20.18 -0.44
CA ARG A 44 -16.73 20.30 -0.54
C ARG A 44 -17.40 18.97 -0.42
N GLY A 45 -16.95 17.95 -1.17
CA GLY A 45 -17.51 16.60 -1.13
C GLY A 45 -17.44 15.99 0.27
N TRP A 46 -16.34 16.20 0.99
CA TRP A 46 -16.24 15.75 2.38
C TRP A 46 -17.22 16.47 3.30
N LEU A 47 -17.28 17.80 3.26
CA LEU A 47 -18.16 18.57 4.12
C LEU A 47 -19.63 18.24 3.85
N ASP A 48 -20.03 18.07 2.59
CA ASP A 48 -21.38 17.66 2.21
C ASP A 48 -21.73 16.27 2.78
N ASN A 49 -20.82 15.30 2.67
CA ASN A 49 -21.00 13.97 3.24
C ASN A 49 -21.03 14.02 4.79
N PHE A 50 -20.11 14.77 5.39
CA PHE A 50 -20.07 14.88 6.85
C PHE A 50 -21.36 15.45 7.42
N ILE A 51 -21.86 16.55 6.86
CA ILE A 51 -23.07 17.23 7.34
C ILE A 51 -24.33 16.41 7.08
N ASN A 52 -24.45 15.79 5.89
CA ASN A 52 -25.69 15.19 5.45
C ASN A 52 -25.79 13.68 5.77
N VAL A 53 -24.68 13.00 5.99
CA VAL A 53 -24.63 11.55 6.22
C VAL A 53 -24.13 11.21 7.62
N PHE A 54 -22.93 11.68 7.98
CA PHE A 54 -22.28 11.25 9.22
C PHE A 54 -22.79 11.98 10.46
N LEU A 55 -22.93 13.29 10.40
CA LEU A 55 -23.41 14.08 11.54
C LEU A 55 -24.80 13.65 12.04
N PRO A 56 -25.80 13.33 11.17
CA PRO A 56 -27.07 12.76 11.60
C PRO A 56 -26.96 11.37 12.23
N ALA A 57 -25.99 10.55 11.83
CA ALA A 57 -25.75 9.21 12.36
C ALA A 57 -25.00 9.18 13.68
N MET A 58 -24.41 10.31 14.10
CA MET A 58 -23.71 10.45 15.38
C MET A 58 -24.67 10.50 16.56
N THR A 59 -24.21 10.01 17.70
CA THR A 59 -24.89 10.20 18.99
C THR A 59 -24.88 11.67 19.41
N PRO A 60 -25.75 12.09 20.34
CA PRO A 60 -25.69 13.46 20.91
C PRO A 60 -24.33 13.80 21.53
N GLU A 61 -23.67 12.84 22.17
CA GLU A 61 -22.36 12.98 22.78
C GLU A 61 -21.27 13.21 21.73
N GLU A 62 -21.24 12.39 20.68
CA GLU A 62 -20.30 12.53 19.57
C GLU A 62 -20.46 13.88 18.86
N ARG A 63 -21.70 14.31 18.60
CA ARG A 63 -21.99 15.65 18.03
C ARG A 63 -21.50 16.77 18.93
N ALA A 64 -21.70 16.66 20.24
CA ALA A 64 -21.24 17.67 21.20
C ALA A 64 -19.73 17.71 21.27
N GLY A 65 -19.05 16.55 21.32
CA GLY A 65 -17.59 16.45 21.34
C GLY A 65 -16.93 16.99 20.07
N LEU A 66 -17.59 16.92 18.92
CA LEU A 66 -17.08 17.39 17.65
C LEU A 66 -17.59 18.78 17.22
N ALA A 67 -18.40 19.46 18.05
CA ALA A 67 -19.06 20.72 17.67
C ALA A 67 -18.11 21.84 17.27
N ASN A 68 -16.88 21.84 17.79
CA ASN A 68 -15.85 22.85 17.50
C ASN A 68 -14.80 22.37 16.49
N THR A 69 -14.96 21.15 15.94
CA THR A 69 -13.98 20.57 15.04
C THR A 69 -13.89 21.35 13.74
N ARG A 70 -12.69 21.68 13.35
CA ARG A 70 -12.38 22.37 12.10
C ARG A 70 -11.74 21.39 11.11
N PHE A 71 -12.22 21.41 9.89
CA PHE A 71 -11.62 20.67 8.80
C PHE A 71 -10.76 21.59 7.94
N ARG A 72 -9.54 21.13 7.62
CA ARG A 72 -8.61 21.82 6.72
C ARG A 72 -8.09 20.84 5.70
N MET A 73 -8.12 21.24 4.43
CA MET A 73 -7.40 20.56 3.38
C MET A 73 -6.30 21.46 2.87
N GLU A 74 -5.06 21.03 3.03
CA GLU A 74 -3.88 21.69 2.51
C GLU A 74 -3.49 21.08 1.18
N LEU A 75 -2.84 21.84 0.28
CA LEU A 75 -2.37 21.26 -0.98
C LEU A 75 -1.38 20.13 -0.69
N MET A 76 -0.48 20.38 0.26
CA MET A 76 0.58 19.48 0.66
C MET A 76 0.87 19.71 2.15
N VAL A 77 1.14 18.62 2.88
CA VAL A 77 1.58 18.70 4.27
C VAL A 77 3.08 18.41 4.32
N PRO A 78 3.94 19.42 4.54
CA PRO A 78 5.38 19.21 4.63
C PRO A 78 5.74 18.34 5.84
N LYS A 79 6.74 17.46 5.70
CA LYS A 79 7.45 16.75 6.79
C LYS A 79 6.71 15.62 7.50
N LEU A 80 5.47 15.32 7.17
CA LEU A 80 4.81 14.16 7.74
C LEU A 80 5.00 12.95 6.85
N GLU A 81 4.67 11.79 7.38
CA GLU A 81 4.69 10.49 6.70
C GLU A 81 4.05 10.56 5.31
N PRO A 82 4.18 9.51 4.46
CA PRO A 82 3.67 9.55 3.09
C PRO A 82 2.25 10.10 2.98
N PHE A 83 1.43 9.92 4.03
CA PHE A 83 0.07 10.48 4.11
C PHE A 83 0.01 11.62 5.10
N GLY A 84 -0.29 12.82 4.59
CA GLY A 84 -0.55 14.00 5.40
C GLY A 84 -1.98 14.02 5.95
N PHE A 85 -2.35 13.01 6.74
CA PHE A 85 -3.58 12.98 7.53
C PHE A 85 -3.20 13.08 9.00
N TYR A 86 -3.78 14.03 9.72
CA TYR A 86 -3.56 14.16 11.14
C TYR A 86 -4.61 15.05 11.80
N SER A 87 -4.80 14.87 13.09
CA SER A 87 -5.55 15.75 13.95
C SER A 87 -4.64 16.40 14.99
N TYR A 88 -4.92 17.67 15.29
CA TYR A 88 -4.26 18.40 16.36
C TYR A 88 -5.25 19.35 17.05
N GLY A 89 -5.46 19.16 18.35
CA GLY A 89 -6.54 19.84 19.07
C GLY A 89 -7.89 19.58 18.39
N ASP A 90 -8.62 20.62 18.07
CA ASP A 90 -9.93 20.53 17.39
C ASP A 90 -9.82 20.61 15.85
N THR A 91 -8.67 20.35 15.28
CA THR A 91 -8.47 20.50 13.83
C THR A 91 -8.05 19.19 13.17
N VAL A 92 -8.83 18.75 12.19
CA VAL A 92 -8.48 17.67 11.27
C VAL A 92 -7.87 18.28 10.02
N THR A 93 -6.64 17.87 9.69
CA THR A 93 -5.90 18.37 8.51
C THR A 93 -5.57 17.21 7.57
N VAL A 94 -5.79 17.42 6.28
CA VAL A 94 -5.50 16.45 5.23
C VAL A 94 -4.77 17.08 4.06
N SER A 95 -3.98 16.30 3.34
CA SER A 95 -3.25 16.72 2.15
C SER A 95 -4.03 16.38 0.88
N ALA A 96 -4.28 17.36 0.01
CA ALA A 96 -4.88 17.13 -1.30
C ALA A 96 -4.01 16.22 -2.17
N ALA A 97 -2.68 16.29 -2.04
CA ALA A 97 -1.76 15.40 -2.75
C ALA A 97 -1.92 13.94 -2.30
N SER A 98 -2.11 13.69 -1.00
CA SER A 98 -2.37 12.35 -0.46
C SER A 98 -3.73 11.81 -0.92
N ILE A 99 -4.76 12.65 -0.94
CA ILE A 99 -6.09 12.30 -1.47
C ILE A 99 -5.98 11.96 -2.96
N LYS A 100 -5.26 12.78 -3.75
CA LYS A 100 -5.06 12.50 -5.18
C LYS A 100 -4.31 11.20 -5.44
N PHE A 101 -3.34 10.88 -4.60
CA PHE A 101 -2.62 9.61 -4.70
C PHE A 101 -3.55 8.42 -4.45
N LEU A 102 -4.41 8.49 -3.44
CA LEU A 102 -5.43 7.45 -3.18
C LEU A 102 -6.44 7.34 -4.31
N ASP A 103 -6.86 8.47 -4.91
CA ASP A 103 -7.75 8.51 -6.07
C ASP A 103 -7.12 7.76 -7.26
N ASP A 104 -5.91 8.15 -7.67
CA ASP A 104 -5.19 7.49 -8.77
C ASP A 104 -4.99 5.99 -8.51
N LEU A 105 -4.65 5.63 -7.28
CA LEU A 105 -4.43 4.24 -6.92
C LEU A 105 -5.72 3.43 -6.90
N SER A 106 -6.84 4.05 -6.52
CA SER A 106 -8.17 3.44 -6.58
C SER A 106 -8.60 3.16 -8.02
N VAL A 107 -8.33 4.10 -8.93
CA VAL A 107 -8.55 3.90 -10.37
C VAL A 107 -7.69 2.75 -10.90
N ALA A 108 -6.40 2.77 -10.56
CA ALA A 108 -5.48 1.71 -11.00
C ALA A 108 -5.91 0.34 -10.49
N THR A 109 -6.26 0.24 -9.19
CA THR A 109 -6.72 -1.01 -8.57
C THR A 109 -7.99 -1.52 -9.22
N ALA A 110 -8.99 -0.65 -9.42
CA ALA A 110 -10.25 -1.01 -10.06
C ALA A 110 -10.06 -1.49 -11.50
N TRP A 111 -9.24 -0.78 -12.28
CA TRP A 111 -8.99 -1.16 -13.66
C TRP A 111 -8.24 -2.49 -13.76
N LEU A 112 -7.19 -2.69 -12.97
CA LEU A 112 -6.44 -3.95 -12.93
C LEU A 112 -7.33 -5.12 -12.52
N GLU A 113 -8.13 -4.97 -11.46
CA GLU A 113 -9.04 -6.00 -10.96
C GLU A 113 -10.07 -6.43 -12.02
N LEU A 114 -10.73 -5.47 -12.68
CA LEU A 114 -11.81 -5.71 -13.65
C LEU A 114 -11.32 -6.18 -15.02
N ASN A 115 -10.04 -6.03 -15.30
CA ASN A 115 -9.41 -6.50 -16.52
C ASN A 115 -8.53 -7.75 -16.32
N ASP A 116 -8.72 -8.47 -15.20
CA ASP A 116 -8.02 -9.72 -14.85
C ASP A 116 -6.50 -9.60 -14.71
N TYR A 117 -6.02 -8.41 -14.34
CA TYR A 117 -4.64 -8.22 -13.96
C TYR A 117 -4.43 -8.55 -12.47
N THR A 118 -3.21 -8.95 -12.12
CA THR A 118 -2.83 -9.12 -10.72
C THR A 118 -2.64 -7.75 -10.04
N LEU A 119 -3.02 -7.66 -8.77
CA LEU A 119 -2.74 -6.48 -7.95
C LEU A 119 -1.31 -6.47 -7.39
N GLN A 120 -0.50 -7.50 -7.69
CA GLN A 120 0.90 -7.55 -7.26
C GLN A 120 1.70 -6.35 -7.77
N THR A 121 1.44 -5.90 -9.01
CA THR A 121 2.10 -4.72 -9.58
C THR A 121 1.83 -3.43 -8.79
N VAL A 122 0.67 -3.32 -8.14
CA VAL A 122 0.39 -2.21 -7.22
C VAL A 122 1.32 -2.27 -6.00
N SER A 123 1.49 -3.46 -5.42
CA SER A 123 2.43 -3.68 -4.32
C SER A 123 3.87 -3.36 -4.74
N ASP A 124 4.31 -3.88 -5.89
CA ASP A 124 5.66 -3.65 -6.42
C ASP A 124 5.92 -2.14 -6.62
N TYR A 125 4.94 -1.41 -7.16
CA TYR A 125 4.98 0.04 -7.30
C TYR A 125 5.14 0.77 -5.95
N LEU A 126 4.36 0.40 -4.95
CA LEU A 126 4.43 1.01 -3.61
C LEU A 126 5.78 0.75 -2.94
N LEU A 127 6.29 -0.47 -3.06
CA LEU A 127 7.61 -0.85 -2.52
C LEU A 127 8.75 -0.12 -3.23
N MET A 128 8.66 0.05 -4.55
CA MET A 128 9.59 0.88 -5.33
C MET A 128 9.55 2.34 -4.85
N LEU A 129 8.36 2.93 -4.67
CA LEU A 129 8.22 4.30 -4.16
C LEU A 129 8.83 4.47 -2.77
N ARG A 130 8.66 3.49 -1.87
CA ARG A 130 9.32 3.49 -0.55
C ARG A 130 10.84 3.57 -0.70
N SER A 131 11.40 2.74 -1.56
CA SER A 131 12.84 2.70 -1.79
C SER A 131 13.36 4.02 -2.40
N HIS A 132 12.61 4.61 -3.34
CA HIS A 132 12.88 5.91 -3.94
C HIS A 132 12.91 7.02 -2.88
N ASN A 133 11.89 7.06 -2.02
CA ASN A 133 11.80 8.04 -0.93
C ASN A 133 12.97 7.93 0.06
N ARG A 134 13.39 6.70 0.40
CA ARG A 134 14.53 6.46 1.30
C ARG A 134 15.87 6.90 0.72
N ARG A 135 16.08 6.69 -0.57
CA ARG A 135 17.31 7.15 -1.26
C ARG A 135 17.37 8.65 -1.40
N ARG A 136 16.29 9.36 -1.05
CA ARG A 136 16.14 10.82 -1.26
C ARG A 136 16.44 11.21 -2.71
N ASP A 137 15.98 10.37 -3.62
CA ASP A 137 16.16 10.60 -5.04
C ASP A 137 15.56 11.95 -5.42
N SER A 138 16.30 12.74 -6.16
CA SER A 138 15.85 14.04 -6.65
C SER A 138 14.88 13.92 -7.82
N ALA A 139 14.85 12.77 -8.48
CA ALA A 139 13.94 12.51 -9.59
C ALA A 139 12.48 12.55 -9.11
N ARG A 140 11.59 13.05 -9.95
CA ARG A 140 10.16 13.05 -9.70
C ARG A 140 9.64 11.60 -9.75
N PRO A 141 9.00 11.08 -8.68
CA PRO A 141 8.46 9.73 -8.71
C PRO A 141 7.32 9.63 -9.73
N PRO A 142 7.18 8.51 -10.45
CA PRO A 142 6.11 8.36 -11.44
C PRO A 142 4.75 8.30 -10.76
N LYS A 143 3.74 8.95 -11.36
CA LYS A 143 2.34 8.90 -10.90
C LYS A 143 1.78 7.48 -11.04
N PRO A 144 0.83 7.05 -10.16
CA PRO A 144 0.31 5.66 -10.17
C PRO A 144 -0.23 5.22 -11.53
N LEU A 145 -1.06 6.04 -12.18
CA LEU A 145 -1.69 5.68 -13.45
C LEU A 145 -0.66 5.45 -14.55
N ALA A 146 0.33 6.34 -14.65
CA ALA A 146 1.40 6.21 -15.64
C ALA A 146 2.32 5.01 -15.35
N ALA A 147 2.73 4.83 -14.08
CA ALA A 147 3.61 3.73 -13.67
C ALA A 147 2.98 2.36 -13.90
N LEU A 148 1.68 2.24 -13.62
CA LEU A 148 0.92 1.00 -13.77
C LEU A 148 0.26 0.86 -15.14
N CYS A 149 0.62 1.72 -16.10
CA CYS A 149 0.13 1.69 -17.48
C CYS A 149 -1.40 1.65 -17.59
N ILE A 150 -2.08 2.40 -16.74
CA ILE A 150 -3.53 2.51 -16.78
C ILE A 150 -3.91 3.42 -17.95
N PRO A 151 -4.81 3.01 -18.85
CA PRO A 151 -5.25 3.84 -19.98
C PRO A 151 -5.89 5.16 -19.52
N ASP A 152 -5.67 6.24 -20.26
CA ASP A 152 -6.25 7.55 -19.95
C ASP A 152 -7.79 7.54 -19.94
N ASP A 153 -8.39 6.65 -20.70
CA ASP A 153 -9.83 6.46 -20.80
C ASP A 153 -10.38 5.39 -19.84
N ALA A 154 -9.59 4.88 -18.90
CA ALA A 154 -10.01 3.82 -17.98
C ALA A 154 -11.34 4.10 -17.27
N LEU A 155 -11.61 5.36 -16.92
CA LEU A 155 -12.86 5.78 -16.28
C LEU A 155 -14.06 5.89 -17.24
N SER A 156 -13.86 5.73 -18.54
CA SER A 156 -14.97 5.64 -19.49
C SER A 156 -15.74 4.29 -19.39
N ASP A 157 -15.10 3.24 -18.87
CA ASP A 157 -15.81 2.03 -18.43
C ASP A 157 -16.55 2.32 -17.12
N ALA A 158 -17.90 2.31 -17.18
CA ALA A 158 -18.76 2.58 -16.03
C ALA A 158 -18.47 1.64 -14.84
N ARG A 159 -18.06 0.40 -15.07
CA ARG A 159 -17.73 -0.57 -14.02
C ARG A 159 -16.45 -0.16 -13.31
N VAL A 160 -15.43 0.28 -14.07
CA VAL A 160 -14.17 0.79 -13.50
C VAL A 160 -14.43 2.05 -12.69
N ASN A 161 -15.20 2.98 -13.24
CA ASN A 161 -15.56 4.22 -12.56
C ASN A 161 -16.32 3.96 -11.24
N GLU A 162 -17.33 3.11 -11.26
CA GLU A 162 -18.07 2.74 -10.05
C GLU A 162 -17.16 2.07 -9.01
N ARG A 163 -16.33 1.10 -9.43
CA ARG A 163 -15.44 0.38 -8.54
C ARG A 163 -14.36 1.28 -7.95
N ALA A 164 -13.76 2.16 -8.75
CA ALA A 164 -12.77 3.13 -8.32
C ALA A 164 -13.34 4.10 -7.27
N ASN A 165 -14.51 4.67 -7.53
CA ASN A 165 -15.19 5.55 -6.59
C ASN A 165 -15.50 4.84 -5.27
N ARG A 166 -15.97 3.61 -5.30
CA ARG A 166 -16.23 2.82 -4.07
C ARG A 166 -14.97 2.57 -3.24
N ILE A 167 -13.86 2.23 -3.88
CA ILE A 167 -12.58 2.04 -3.20
C ILE A 167 -12.13 3.38 -2.60
N PHE A 168 -12.13 4.43 -3.41
CA PHE A 168 -11.68 5.75 -3.01
C PHE A 168 -12.52 6.33 -1.87
N ASP A 169 -13.84 6.41 -2.05
CA ASP A 169 -14.74 7.01 -1.07
C ASP A 169 -14.63 6.31 0.29
N SER A 170 -14.68 4.98 0.29
CA SER A 170 -14.62 4.22 1.56
C SER A 170 -13.24 4.30 2.23
N ALA A 171 -12.13 4.41 1.48
CA ALA A 171 -10.81 4.64 2.04
C ALA A 171 -10.69 6.02 2.68
N VAL A 172 -11.06 7.07 1.93
CA VAL A 172 -10.94 8.46 2.39
C VAL A 172 -11.90 8.73 3.55
N VAL A 173 -13.14 8.26 3.46
CA VAL A 173 -14.11 8.41 4.54
C VAL A 173 -13.63 7.75 5.82
N PHE A 174 -13.12 6.52 5.74
CA PHE A 174 -12.56 5.85 6.92
C PHE A 174 -11.44 6.68 7.56
N VAL A 175 -10.46 7.15 6.78
CA VAL A 175 -9.34 7.93 7.30
C VAL A 175 -9.82 9.23 7.95
N LEU A 176 -10.73 9.93 7.31
CA LEU A 176 -11.25 11.18 7.86
C LEU A 176 -12.03 10.94 9.15
N LEU A 177 -12.90 9.93 9.22
CA LEU A 177 -13.60 9.56 10.44
C LEU A 177 -12.63 9.11 11.55
N HIS A 178 -11.55 8.44 11.21
CA HIS A 178 -10.47 8.09 12.13
C HIS A 178 -9.83 9.34 12.75
N GLU A 179 -9.53 10.36 11.94
CA GLU A 179 -9.01 11.64 12.46
C GLU A 179 -10.03 12.37 13.34
N TYR A 180 -11.34 12.32 12.99
CA TYR A 180 -12.39 12.83 13.85
C TYR A 180 -12.50 12.02 15.15
N GLY A 181 -12.21 10.73 15.13
CA GLY A 181 -12.10 9.89 16.33
C GLY A 181 -11.02 10.36 17.28
N HIS A 182 -9.84 10.76 16.78
CA HIS A 182 -8.81 11.36 17.61
C HIS A 182 -9.27 12.66 18.27
N VAL A 183 -9.96 13.52 17.53
CA VAL A 183 -10.54 14.78 18.09
C VAL A 183 -11.58 14.46 19.17
N PHE A 184 -12.51 13.55 18.89
CA PHE A 184 -13.57 13.15 19.81
C PHE A 184 -13.03 12.61 21.14
N HIS A 185 -11.99 11.77 21.09
CA HIS A 185 -11.35 11.18 22.27
C HIS A 185 -10.32 12.11 22.91
N HIS A 186 -10.12 13.32 22.41
CA HIS A 186 -9.12 14.28 22.89
C HIS A 186 -7.70 13.70 22.95
N HIS A 187 -7.35 12.87 21.96
CA HIS A 187 -6.01 12.27 21.90
C HIS A 187 -4.94 13.36 21.80
N PRO A 188 -3.89 13.31 22.61
CA PRO A 188 -2.80 14.27 22.50
C PRO A 188 -2.04 14.05 21.19
N GLY A 189 -1.45 15.12 20.65
CA GLY A 189 -0.56 14.98 19.48
C GLY A 189 0.60 14.04 19.78
N ASN A 190 0.94 13.17 18.84
CA ASN A 190 1.79 11.98 19.03
C ASN A 190 3.24 12.22 19.48
N LEU A 191 3.72 13.45 19.60
CA LEU A 191 5.12 13.71 19.98
C LEU A 191 5.41 13.52 21.47
N GLU A 192 4.40 13.30 22.30
CA GLU A 192 4.52 13.26 23.78
C GLU A 192 3.87 12.03 24.42
N VAL A 193 3.50 11.01 23.64
CA VAL A 193 2.70 9.87 24.11
C VAL A 193 3.56 8.60 24.20
N ALA A 194 3.36 7.81 25.25
CA ALA A 194 3.97 6.48 25.34
C ALA A 194 3.46 5.56 24.21
N VAL A 195 4.28 4.58 23.78
CA VAL A 195 3.95 3.70 22.65
C VAL A 195 2.65 2.93 22.88
N GLU A 196 2.42 2.49 24.11
CA GLU A 196 1.21 1.76 24.53
C GLU A 196 -0.03 2.63 24.44
N ASP A 197 0.05 3.88 24.88
CA ASP A 197 -1.04 4.85 24.80
C ASP A 197 -1.31 5.23 23.35
N SER A 198 -0.27 5.40 22.52
CA SER A 198 -0.41 5.64 21.09
C SER A 198 -1.19 4.51 20.40
N ARG A 199 -0.90 3.25 20.72
CA ARG A 199 -1.64 2.10 20.16
C ARG A 199 -3.10 2.08 20.61
N ALA A 200 -3.37 2.37 21.88
CA ALA A 200 -4.74 2.45 22.39
C ALA A 200 -5.53 3.58 21.71
N ASN A 201 -4.90 4.73 21.48
CA ASN A 201 -5.48 5.86 20.77
C ASN A 201 -5.84 5.51 19.32
N GLU A 202 -4.94 4.81 18.60
CA GLU A 202 -5.20 4.34 17.25
C GLU A 202 -6.39 3.36 17.19
N GLU A 203 -6.45 2.40 18.12
CA GLU A 203 -7.57 1.46 18.19
C GLU A 203 -8.90 2.16 18.53
N ALA A 204 -8.88 3.17 19.38
CA ALA A 204 -10.10 3.95 19.71
C ALA A 204 -10.58 4.75 18.49
N ALA A 205 -9.67 5.38 17.76
CA ALA A 205 -9.99 6.13 16.53
C ALA A 205 -10.48 5.19 15.41
N ASP A 206 -9.85 4.02 15.24
CA ASP A 206 -10.31 2.99 14.29
C ASP A 206 -11.75 2.52 14.62
N ARG A 207 -12.04 2.28 15.90
CA ARG A 207 -13.39 1.88 16.35
C ARG A 207 -14.41 2.97 16.10
N PHE A 208 -14.10 4.22 16.45
CA PHE A 208 -14.99 5.35 16.18
C PHE A 208 -15.39 5.42 14.69
N ALA A 209 -14.39 5.29 13.79
CA ALA A 209 -14.63 5.31 12.35
C ALA A 209 -15.50 4.13 11.89
N LEU A 210 -15.18 2.90 12.34
CA LEU A 210 -15.93 1.70 11.96
C LEU A 210 -17.36 1.70 12.52
N ASP A 211 -17.57 2.15 13.75
CA ASP A 211 -18.89 2.22 14.37
C ASP A 211 -19.79 3.22 13.63
N LEU A 212 -19.22 4.35 13.19
CA LEU A 212 -19.98 5.34 12.44
C LEU A 212 -20.29 4.86 11.02
N LEU A 213 -19.34 4.20 10.34
CA LEU A 213 -19.58 3.55 9.06
C LEU A 213 -20.65 2.46 9.15
N ALA A 214 -20.65 1.66 10.21
CA ALA A 214 -21.67 0.64 10.45
C ALA A 214 -23.07 1.26 10.67
N ARG A 215 -23.16 2.41 11.35
CA ARG A 215 -24.43 3.13 11.55
C ARG A 215 -25.02 3.67 10.25
N VAL A 216 -24.17 4.12 9.33
CA VAL A 216 -24.63 4.55 7.99
C VAL A 216 -24.76 3.39 7.00
N GLY A 217 -24.30 2.19 7.38
CA GLY A 217 -24.41 0.98 6.55
C GLY A 217 -23.45 0.94 5.36
N GLU A 218 -22.34 1.68 5.40
CA GLU A 218 -21.33 1.71 4.33
C GLU A 218 -20.12 0.84 4.69
N ALA A 219 -19.94 -0.29 4.00
CA ALA A 219 -18.83 -1.20 4.23
C ALA A 219 -17.49 -0.57 3.81
N PRO A 220 -16.42 -0.70 4.64
CA PRO A 220 -15.15 -0.02 4.43
C PRO A 220 -14.25 -0.72 3.38
N LEU A 221 -14.71 -0.87 2.14
CA LEU A 221 -14.03 -1.61 1.07
C LEU A 221 -12.61 -1.09 0.77
N GLY A 222 -12.43 0.21 0.75
CA GLY A 222 -11.15 0.83 0.40
C GLY A 222 -10.11 0.79 1.52
N VAL A 223 -10.50 0.38 2.72
CA VAL A 223 -9.58 0.30 3.87
C VAL A 223 -8.45 -0.71 3.63
N THR A 224 -8.72 -1.80 2.90
CA THR A 224 -7.66 -2.74 2.50
C THR A 224 -6.59 -2.08 1.63
N VAL A 225 -7.01 -1.25 0.67
CA VAL A 225 -6.08 -0.46 -0.16
C VAL A 225 -5.33 0.54 0.72
N PHE A 226 -6.02 1.28 1.58
CA PHE A 226 -5.39 2.25 2.47
C PHE A 226 -4.31 1.62 3.36
N PHE A 227 -4.63 0.55 4.10
CA PHE A 227 -3.64 -0.12 4.96
C PHE A 227 -2.50 -0.76 4.15
N SER A 228 -2.78 -1.33 2.97
CA SER A 228 -1.73 -1.82 2.08
C SER A 228 -0.79 -0.70 1.67
N VAL A 229 -1.33 0.45 1.29
CA VAL A 229 -0.54 1.61 0.88
C VAL A 229 0.31 2.12 2.05
N VAL A 230 -0.29 2.40 3.20
CA VAL A 230 0.44 2.92 4.36
C VAL A 230 1.55 1.97 4.79
N SER A 231 1.25 0.67 4.93
CA SER A 231 2.24 -0.32 5.38
C SER A 231 3.39 -0.54 4.39
N GLN A 232 3.12 -0.44 3.08
CA GLN A 232 4.14 -0.66 2.06
C GLN A 232 4.99 0.59 1.80
N LEU A 233 4.44 1.78 1.97
CA LEU A 233 5.19 3.03 1.85
C LEU A 233 5.98 3.38 3.10
N THR A 234 5.58 2.88 4.26
CA THR A 234 6.34 3.07 5.49
C THR A 234 7.50 2.08 5.58
N GLU A 235 8.52 2.42 6.34
CA GLU A 235 9.66 1.54 6.59
C GLU A 235 9.22 0.29 7.33
N ASN A 236 9.81 -0.86 6.99
CA ASN A 236 9.58 -2.10 7.68
C ASN A 236 10.80 -2.53 8.49
N ARG A 237 10.63 -3.60 9.26
CA ARG A 237 11.68 -4.15 10.14
C ARG A 237 12.98 -4.45 9.40
N ALA A 238 12.91 -4.96 8.19
CA ALA A 238 14.09 -5.30 7.38
C ALA A 238 14.89 -4.08 6.87
N ASP A 239 14.35 -2.87 7.08
CA ASP A 239 15.03 -1.62 6.74
C ASP A 239 16.00 -1.15 7.84
N TYR A 240 15.97 -1.79 9.02
CA TYR A 240 16.74 -1.41 10.20
C TYR A 240 17.78 -2.47 10.59
N ALA A 241 18.87 -2.03 11.20
CA ALA A 241 19.95 -2.90 11.64
C ALA A 241 19.58 -3.77 12.86
N SER A 242 18.58 -3.38 13.65
CA SER A 242 18.13 -4.10 14.85
C SER A 242 16.66 -3.86 15.15
N ASP A 243 16.05 -4.77 15.94
CA ASP A 243 14.68 -4.63 16.44
C ASP A 243 14.50 -3.34 17.22
N ALA A 244 15.44 -3.03 18.12
CA ALA A 244 15.41 -1.82 18.92
C ALA A 244 15.42 -0.54 18.08
N ALA A 245 16.18 -0.51 16.97
CA ALA A 245 16.19 0.63 16.06
C ALA A 245 14.86 0.79 15.33
N PHE A 246 14.23 -0.32 14.92
CA PHE A 246 12.90 -0.30 14.32
C PHE A 246 11.83 0.14 15.31
N ASP A 247 11.84 -0.40 16.53
CA ASP A 247 10.87 -0.05 17.58
C ASP A 247 10.96 1.44 17.94
N GLN A 248 12.18 1.99 18.03
CA GLN A 248 12.38 3.43 18.22
C GLN A 248 11.81 4.28 17.07
N ALA A 249 11.95 3.82 15.82
CA ALA A 249 11.41 4.52 14.68
C ALA A 249 9.86 4.42 14.65
N LEU A 250 9.33 3.25 14.97
CA LEU A 250 7.89 3.01 15.04
C LEU A 250 7.22 3.87 16.13
N ALA A 251 7.88 4.03 17.29
CA ALA A 251 7.39 4.87 18.38
C ALA A 251 7.27 6.37 18.02
N LYS A 252 7.98 6.82 17.00
CA LYS A 252 7.94 8.22 16.51
C LYS A 252 6.89 8.47 15.45
N ARG A 253 6.16 7.45 15.01
CA ARG A 253 5.14 7.58 13.97
C ARG A 253 3.81 8.01 14.55
N THR A 254 3.10 8.84 13.80
CA THR A 254 1.77 9.33 14.19
C THR A 254 0.73 8.21 14.15
N HIS A 255 0.73 7.37 13.11
CA HIS A 255 -0.26 6.32 12.89
C HIS A 255 0.41 4.98 12.54
N PRO A 256 1.05 4.31 13.52
CA PRO A 256 1.76 3.09 13.23
C PRO A 256 0.81 1.96 12.81
N VAL A 257 1.05 1.37 11.63
CA VAL A 257 0.35 0.17 11.19
C VAL A 257 1.11 -1.05 11.67
N SER A 258 0.57 -1.73 12.67
CA SER A 258 1.11 -2.97 13.22
C SER A 258 0.18 -4.15 12.97
N ALA A 259 0.72 -5.37 12.96
CA ALA A 259 -0.08 -6.59 12.85
C ALA A 259 -1.15 -6.67 13.95
N ALA A 260 -0.82 -6.26 15.18
CA ALA A 260 -1.75 -6.26 16.31
C ALA A 260 -2.92 -5.28 16.08
N ARG A 261 -2.65 -4.04 15.61
CA ARG A 261 -3.68 -3.05 15.25
C ARG A 261 -4.61 -3.60 14.16
N LEU A 262 -4.06 -4.16 13.09
CA LEU A 262 -4.86 -4.73 12.00
C LEU A 262 -5.72 -5.91 12.46
N GLN A 263 -5.21 -6.76 13.35
CA GLN A 263 -6.02 -7.85 13.92
C GLN A 263 -7.12 -7.33 14.84
N SER A 264 -6.88 -6.28 15.63
CA SER A 264 -7.90 -5.61 16.44
C SER A 264 -8.99 -5.00 15.56
N PHE A 265 -8.60 -4.29 14.52
CA PHE A 265 -9.47 -3.75 13.49
C PHE A 265 -10.38 -4.82 12.86
N ALA A 266 -9.78 -5.92 12.39
CA ALA A 266 -10.51 -7.01 11.75
C ALA A 266 -11.52 -7.67 12.69
N ARG A 267 -11.15 -7.92 13.95
CA ARG A 267 -12.10 -8.45 14.96
C ARG A 267 -13.27 -7.50 15.20
N HIS A 268 -13.00 -6.20 15.32
CA HIS A 268 -14.06 -5.22 15.54
C HIS A 268 -15.01 -5.16 14.34
N LEU A 269 -14.46 -5.09 13.12
CA LEU A 269 -15.25 -5.11 11.88
C LEU A 269 -16.08 -6.38 11.73
N THR A 270 -15.55 -7.56 12.11
CA THR A 270 -16.32 -8.82 12.15
C THR A 270 -17.51 -8.71 13.08
N GLY A 271 -17.33 -8.13 14.27
CA GLY A 271 -18.41 -7.89 15.22
C GLY A 271 -19.51 -6.95 14.69
N LEU A 272 -19.12 -5.97 13.89
CA LEU A 272 -20.05 -5.01 13.26
C LEU A 272 -20.70 -5.53 11.98
N ALA A 273 -20.22 -6.63 11.39
CA ALA A 273 -20.72 -7.11 10.10
C ALA A 273 -22.24 -7.23 9.99
N PRO A 274 -23.00 -7.70 11.01
CA PRO A 274 -24.46 -7.75 10.95
C PRO A 274 -25.13 -6.37 10.77
N SER A 275 -24.49 -5.29 11.23
CA SER A 275 -25.01 -3.92 11.10
C SER A 275 -25.03 -3.45 9.66
N TYR A 276 -24.07 -3.90 8.85
CA TYR A 276 -23.99 -3.57 7.42
C TYR A 276 -25.07 -4.26 6.56
N ALA A 277 -25.75 -5.29 7.07
CA ALA A 277 -26.87 -5.93 6.38
C ALA A 277 -28.08 -5.01 6.19
N LYS A 278 -28.16 -3.93 6.98
CA LYS A 278 -29.26 -2.94 6.94
C LYS A 278 -28.91 -1.71 6.08
N GLY A 279 -27.71 -1.67 5.50
CA GLY A 279 -27.22 -0.55 4.69
C GLY A 279 -27.84 -0.47 3.30
N PHE A 280 -27.43 0.52 2.54
CA PHE A 280 -27.89 0.78 1.18
C PHE A 280 -27.61 -0.36 0.19
N ARG A 281 -26.73 -1.31 0.53
CA ARG A 281 -26.27 -2.37 -0.35
C ARG A 281 -26.67 -3.74 0.17
N ALA A 282 -27.25 -4.53 -0.71
CA ALA A 282 -27.70 -5.89 -0.39
C ALA A 282 -26.58 -6.81 0.16
N ASN A 283 -25.31 -6.53 -0.17
CA ASN A 283 -24.15 -7.36 0.18
C ASN A 283 -23.29 -6.76 1.29
N GLY A 284 -23.70 -5.69 1.97
CA GLY A 284 -22.86 -4.96 2.93
C GLY A 284 -22.24 -5.84 4.01
N GLN A 285 -23.00 -6.81 4.57
CA GLN A 285 -22.48 -7.76 5.54
C GLN A 285 -21.36 -8.65 4.95
N ALA A 286 -21.57 -9.19 3.76
CA ALA A 286 -20.56 -10.05 3.10
C ALA A 286 -19.30 -9.25 2.74
N GLU A 287 -19.47 -8.00 2.30
CA GLU A 287 -18.36 -7.08 2.02
C GLU A 287 -17.56 -6.78 3.29
N ALA A 288 -18.21 -6.47 4.41
CA ALA A 288 -17.53 -6.22 5.69
C ALA A 288 -16.75 -7.45 6.18
N LEU A 289 -17.32 -8.66 6.05
CA LEU A 289 -16.62 -9.90 6.39
C LEU A 289 -15.42 -10.17 5.46
N ALA A 290 -15.57 -9.90 4.16
CA ALA A 290 -14.45 -10.04 3.21
C ALA A 290 -13.31 -9.07 3.53
N VAL A 291 -13.61 -7.81 3.82
CA VAL A 291 -12.61 -6.83 4.27
C VAL A 291 -11.94 -7.29 5.57
N SER A 292 -12.70 -7.74 6.56
CA SER A 292 -12.15 -8.24 7.81
C SER A 292 -11.17 -9.40 7.59
N LEU A 293 -11.54 -10.37 6.74
CA LEU A 293 -10.66 -11.49 6.38
C LEU A 293 -9.38 -11.01 5.70
N GLN A 294 -9.49 -10.11 4.72
CA GLN A 294 -8.34 -9.55 4.01
C GLN A 294 -7.39 -8.80 4.96
N ILE A 295 -7.92 -7.98 5.86
CA ILE A 295 -7.12 -7.28 6.87
C ILE A 295 -6.45 -8.26 7.84
N SER A 296 -7.14 -9.33 8.25
CA SER A 296 -6.53 -10.38 9.09
C SER A 296 -5.38 -11.09 8.39
N GLN A 297 -5.54 -11.45 7.12
CA GLN A 297 -4.47 -12.06 6.30
C GLN A 297 -3.31 -11.10 6.13
N PHE A 298 -3.59 -9.84 5.87
CA PHE A 298 -2.57 -8.80 5.75
C PHE A 298 -1.78 -8.61 7.04
N ALA A 299 -2.44 -8.67 8.21
CA ALA A 299 -1.78 -8.65 9.51
C ALA A 299 -0.77 -9.79 9.69
N LEU A 300 -1.10 -11.01 9.22
CA LEU A 300 -0.18 -12.14 9.24
C LEU A 300 1.04 -11.90 8.34
N LEU A 301 0.83 -11.37 7.14
CA LEU A 301 1.92 -11.02 6.22
C LEU A 301 2.84 -9.94 6.81
N LEU A 302 2.29 -8.93 7.47
CA LEU A 302 3.10 -7.90 8.15
C LEU A 302 3.92 -8.46 9.33
N ALA A 303 3.43 -9.48 10.01
CA ALA A 303 4.14 -10.11 11.11
C ALA A 303 5.27 -11.05 10.63
N ASP A 304 5.24 -11.50 9.37
CA ASP A 304 6.20 -12.47 8.84
C ASP A 304 7.54 -11.80 8.46
N PRO A 305 8.66 -12.17 9.13
CA PRO A 305 9.97 -11.59 8.83
C PRO A 305 10.46 -11.91 7.41
N GLY A 306 10.02 -13.03 6.83
CA GLY A 306 10.35 -13.41 5.45
C GLY A 306 9.69 -12.45 4.46
N VAL A 307 8.39 -12.18 4.65
CA VAL A 307 7.65 -11.20 3.84
C VAL A 307 8.26 -9.80 3.95
N GLN A 308 8.66 -9.39 5.15
CA GLN A 308 9.34 -8.11 5.36
C GLN A 308 10.66 -8.01 4.59
N ARG A 309 11.49 -9.07 4.63
CA ARG A 309 12.75 -9.12 3.86
C ARG A 309 12.49 -9.09 2.36
N LEU A 310 11.52 -9.88 1.90
CA LEU A 310 11.12 -9.90 0.48
C LEU A 310 10.64 -8.51 0.02
N SER A 311 9.77 -7.87 0.78
CA SER A 311 9.28 -6.52 0.48
C SER A 311 10.41 -5.49 0.41
N ALA A 312 11.41 -5.59 1.32
CA ALA A 312 12.57 -4.71 1.29
C ALA A 312 13.45 -4.97 0.04
N TRP A 313 13.55 -6.21 -0.39
CA TRP A 313 14.30 -6.58 -1.58
C TRP A 313 13.58 -6.12 -2.86
N ILE A 314 12.28 -6.41 -3.01
CA ILE A 314 11.46 -5.93 -4.13
C ILE A 314 11.60 -4.42 -4.29
N GLY A 315 11.41 -3.66 -3.21
CA GLY A 315 11.51 -2.20 -3.27
C GLY A 315 12.87 -1.66 -3.71
N LYS A 316 13.94 -2.43 -3.51
CA LYS A 316 15.30 -2.05 -3.93
C LYS A 316 15.61 -2.42 -5.37
N THR A 317 14.97 -3.46 -5.90
CA THR A 317 15.29 -4.06 -7.20
C THR A 317 14.26 -3.75 -8.28
N THR A 318 13.05 -3.34 -7.92
CA THR A 318 12.02 -2.97 -8.89
C THR A 318 12.35 -1.63 -9.53
N GLU A 319 12.42 -1.62 -10.84
CA GLU A 319 12.54 -0.42 -11.66
C GLU A 319 11.17 -0.04 -12.27
N PRO A 320 10.96 1.21 -12.69
CA PRO A 320 9.69 1.61 -13.31
C PRO A 320 9.27 0.76 -14.51
N SER A 321 10.23 0.24 -15.26
CA SER A 321 10.00 -0.68 -16.39
C SER A 321 9.40 -2.03 -16.00
N ASP A 322 9.56 -2.44 -14.73
CA ASP A 322 9.10 -3.74 -14.23
C ASP A 322 7.63 -3.72 -13.79
N LEU A 323 7.02 -2.53 -13.77
CA LEU A 323 5.67 -2.29 -13.27
C LEU A 323 4.56 -2.56 -14.31
N ALA A 324 4.88 -3.17 -15.45
CA ALA A 324 3.87 -3.54 -16.43
C ALA A 324 2.83 -4.49 -15.79
N PRO A 325 1.52 -4.23 -15.97
CA PRO A 325 0.47 -5.06 -15.40
C PRO A 325 0.56 -6.50 -15.89
N ARG A 326 0.39 -7.45 -14.96
CA ARG A 326 0.46 -8.89 -15.23
C ARG A 326 -0.93 -9.48 -15.15
N ARG A 327 -1.45 -10.08 -16.22
CA ARG A 327 -2.74 -10.76 -16.18
C ARG A 327 -2.68 -12.04 -15.38
N LYS A 328 -3.73 -12.34 -14.64
CA LYS A 328 -3.88 -13.63 -13.94
C LYS A 328 -3.90 -14.76 -14.98
N GLY A 329 -2.88 -15.61 -14.96
CA GLY A 329 -2.80 -16.80 -15.81
C GLY A 329 -2.61 -16.54 -17.31
N GLN A 330 -2.23 -15.33 -17.75
CA GLN A 330 -1.96 -14.99 -19.15
C GLN A 330 -0.63 -14.27 -19.31
N ASN A 331 -0.08 -14.38 -20.54
CA ASN A 331 1.10 -13.63 -20.96
C ASN A 331 0.86 -12.12 -20.95
N LEU A 332 1.90 -11.44 -20.54
CA LEU A 332 1.99 -10.01 -20.55
C LEU A 332 2.35 -9.48 -21.94
N ALA A 333 1.37 -8.91 -22.63
CA ALA A 333 1.70 -7.74 -23.42
C ALA A 333 1.60 -6.56 -22.44
N PRO A 334 2.67 -5.83 -22.13
CA PRO A 334 2.58 -4.65 -21.30
C PRO A 334 1.63 -3.67 -21.98
N PRO A 335 0.59 -3.14 -21.27
CA PRO A 335 -0.38 -2.23 -21.86
C PRO A 335 0.22 -0.92 -22.37
N CYS A 336 1.45 -0.61 -22.02
CA CYS A 336 2.17 0.58 -22.47
C CYS A 336 2.83 0.45 -23.85
N GLY A 337 2.50 -0.58 -24.65
CA GLY A 337 2.96 -0.69 -26.04
C GLY A 337 4.41 -1.16 -26.20
N ALA A 338 5.09 -1.59 -25.12
CA ALA A 338 6.32 -2.34 -25.28
C ALA A 338 5.96 -3.76 -25.73
N SER A 339 6.09 -4.06 -27.00
CA SER A 339 6.07 -5.45 -27.46
C SER A 339 7.26 -6.15 -26.82
N PRO A 340 7.09 -7.33 -26.20
CA PRO A 340 8.22 -8.12 -25.80
C PRO A 340 9.08 -8.39 -27.06
N PRO A 341 10.40 -8.32 -26.98
CA PRO A 341 11.24 -8.64 -28.11
C PRO A 341 10.90 -10.08 -28.55
N ASN A 342 10.31 -10.20 -29.75
CA ASN A 342 9.95 -11.49 -30.32
C ASN A 342 11.20 -12.37 -30.41
N GLY A 343 11.23 -13.47 -29.68
CA GLY A 343 12.23 -14.51 -29.85
C GLY A 343 13.21 -14.73 -28.69
N LEU A 344 13.11 -14.02 -27.57
CA LEU A 344 13.94 -14.32 -26.42
C LEU A 344 13.47 -15.60 -25.71
N PRO A 345 14.36 -16.57 -25.43
CA PRO A 345 13.93 -17.90 -24.94
C PRO A 345 13.29 -17.88 -23.56
N PHE A 346 13.65 -16.93 -22.69
CA PHE A 346 13.13 -16.85 -21.33
C PHE A 346 12.29 -15.59 -21.07
N ASP A 347 11.61 -15.06 -22.10
CA ASP A 347 10.68 -13.95 -21.96
C ASP A 347 9.25 -14.44 -22.09
N GLY A 348 8.37 -14.07 -21.14
CA GLY A 348 6.94 -14.43 -21.18
C GLY A 348 6.43 -15.13 -19.92
N SER A 349 5.26 -15.77 -20.05
CA SER A 349 4.61 -16.53 -18.99
C SER A 349 4.72 -18.02 -19.23
N PHE A 350 4.91 -18.76 -18.17
CA PHE A 350 5.13 -20.21 -18.19
C PHE A 350 4.25 -20.86 -17.13
N ARG A 351 3.70 -22.01 -17.44
CA ARG A 351 2.91 -22.79 -16.52
C ARG A 351 3.35 -24.25 -16.54
N GLY A 352 3.30 -24.91 -15.41
CA GLY A 352 3.60 -26.32 -15.29
C GLY A 352 3.67 -26.78 -13.86
N THR A 353 4.62 -27.66 -13.58
CA THR A 353 4.73 -28.34 -12.30
C THR A 353 6.09 -28.11 -11.68
N ALA A 354 6.11 -27.81 -10.39
CA ALA A 354 7.30 -27.93 -9.55
C ALA A 354 7.16 -29.08 -8.58
N THR A 355 8.27 -29.75 -8.25
CA THR A 355 8.29 -30.94 -7.40
C THR A 355 9.29 -30.75 -6.27
N ILE A 356 8.87 -31.01 -5.04
CA ILE A 356 9.71 -31.07 -3.84
C ILE A 356 9.60 -32.47 -3.25
N GLY A 357 10.70 -33.22 -3.28
CA GLY A 357 10.70 -34.59 -2.84
C GLY A 357 9.72 -35.49 -3.64
N LYS A 358 8.59 -35.88 -3.03
CA LYS A 358 7.52 -36.64 -3.69
C LYS A 358 6.25 -35.82 -3.95
N THR A 359 6.25 -34.58 -3.61
CA THR A 359 5.07 -33.71 -3.75
C THR A 359 5.22 -32.80 -4.96
N SER A 360 4.24 -32.81 -5.84
CA SER A 360 4.15 -31.93 -7.01
C SER A 360 3.03 -30.93 -6.80
N PHE A 361 3.24 -29.71 -7.30
CA PHE A 361 2.28 -28.63 -7.25
C PHE A 361 2.37 -27.79 -8.53
N ASP A 362 1.25 -27.18 -8.91
CA ASP A 362 1.19 -26.29 -10.05
C ASP A 362 1.98 -25.02 -9.76
N ILE A 363 2.72 -24.55 -10.77
CA ILE A 363 3.50 -23.33 -10.70
C ILE A 363 3.23 -22.46 -11.93
N ASP A 364 3.03 -21.17 -11.68
CA ASP A 364 3.04 -20.13 -12.70
C ASP A 364 4.33 -19.31 -12.55
N VAL A 365 5.01 -19.06 -13.68
CA VAL A 365 6.26 -18.28 -13.72
C VAL A 365 6.11 -17.20 -14.77
N VAL A 366 6.50 -15.97 -14.45
CA VAL A 366 6.53 -14.85 -15.37
C VAL A 366 7.94 -14.29 -15.41
N LEU A 367 8.53 -14.25 -16.59
CA LEU A 367 9.89 -13.79 -16.80
C LEU A 367 9.93 -12.64 -17.80
N THR A 368 10.82 -11.72 -17.54
CA THR A 368 11.23 -10.66 -18.50
C THR A 368 12.69 -10.84 -18.79
N GLN A 369 13.02 -11.01 -20.07
CA GLN A 369 14.40 -11.12 -20.54
C GLN A 369 14.84 -9.84 -21.23
N SER A 370 15.99 -9.29 -20.81
CA SER A 370 16.67 -8.15 -21.45
C SER A 370 18.12 -8.51 -21.71
N GLY A 371 18.43 -8.79 -22.97
CA GLY A 371 19.73 -9.32 -23.34
C GLY A 371 19.97 -10.70 -22.72
N ASP A 372 21.03 -10.81 -21.95
CA ASP A 372 21.42 -12.02 -21.21
C ASP A 372 20.83 -12.07 -19.78
N ARG A 373 20.12 -11.04 -19.34
CA ARG A 373 19.52 -10.98 -18.01
C ARG A 373 18.06 -11.35 -18.03
N VAL A 374 17.62 -12.07 -16.99
CA VAL A 374 16.23 -12.43 -16.74
C VAL A 374 15.86 -12.03 -15.33
N SER A 375 14.71 -11.42 -15.18
CA SER A 375 14.07 -11.19 -13.89
C SER A 375 12.60 -11.63 -13.96
N GLY A 376 12.01 -12.00 -12.83
CA GLY A 376 10.61 -12.38 -12.83
C GLY A 376 10.10 -12.88 -11.49
N SER A 377 8.89 -13.40 -11.54
CA SER A 377 8.20 -13.92 -10.37
C SER A 377 7.63 -15.31 -10.65
N TYR A 378 7.42 -16.05 -9.58
CA TYR A 378 6.71 -17.33 -9.63
C TYR A 378 5.68 -17.41 -8.49
N SER A 379 4.63 -18.20 -8.71
CA SER A 379 3.62 -18.49 -7.72
C SER A 379 3.24 -19.97 -7.73
N PHE A 380 2.96 -20.53 -6.55
CA PHE A 380 2.49 -21.90 -6.38
C PHE A 380 1.55 -21.95 -5.15
N GLY A 381 0.35 -22.44 -5.35
CA GLY A 381 -0.67 -22.43 -4.29
C GLY A 381 -0.86 -21.01 -3.71
N ALA A 382 -0.62 -20.86 -2.41
CA ALA A 382 -0.63 -19.57 -1.70
C ALA A 382 0.77 -18.91 -1.62
N GLY A 383 1.82 -19.59 -2.10
CA GLY A 383 3.21 -19.11 -2.08
C GLY A 383 3.56 -18.34 -3.34
N PHE A 384 4.45 -17.38 -3.21
CA PHE A 384 5.04 -16.63 -4.33
C PHE A 384 6.50 -16.29 -4.05
N GLY A 385 7.24 -16.01 -5.13
CA GLY A 385 8.61 -15.57 -5.01
C GLY A 385 9.09 -14.84 -6.25
N HIS A 386 10.35 -14.43 -6.22
CA HIS A 386 11.03 -13.74 -7.30
C HIS A 386 12.28 -14.51 -7.71
N LEU A 387 12.69 -14.33 -8.95
CA LEU A 387 13.94 -14.85 -9.46
C LEU A 387 14.64 -13.83 -10.34
N GLU A 388 15.95 -13.89 -10.32
CA GLU A 388 16.85 -13.13 -11.18
C GLU A 388 17.95 -14.06 -11.69
N GLY A 389 18.34 -13.90 -12.96
CA GLY A 389 19.31 -14.79 -13.53
C GLY A 389 19.97 -14.27 -14.78
N ALA A 390 20.83 -15.11 -15.33
CA ALA A 390 21.53 -14.89 -16.57
C ALA A 390 21.31 -16.05 -17.54
N VAL A 391 21.08 -15.69 -18.81
CA VAL A 391 20.91 -16.62 -19.93
C VAL A 391 22.23 -16.88 -20.61
N SER A 392 22.51 -18.14 -20.87
CA SER A 392 23.61 -18.57 -21.72
C SER A 392 23.13 -19.66 -22.68
N GLY A 393 22.91 -19.27 -23.94
CA GLY A 393 22.30 -20.14 -24.94
C GLY A 393 20.84 -20.50 -24.58
N ASP A 394 20.57 -21.79 -24.43
CA ASP A 394 19.27 -22.36 -24.05
C ASP A 394 19.08 -22.54 -22.55
N ARG A 395 19.97 -22.00 -21.72
CA ARG A 395 19.99 -22.18 -20.26
C ARG A 395 19.85 -20.86 -19.52
N LEU A 396 19.02 -20.86 -18.47
CA LEU A 396 18.88 -19.80 -17.47
C LEU A 396 19.44 -20.31 -16.15
N ALA A 397 20.47 -19.66 -15.63
CA ALA A 397 20.91 -19.83 -14.24
C ALA A 397 20.36 -18.67 -13.42
N TYR A 398 19.71 -18.95 -12.29
CA TYR A 398 19.00 -17.94 -11.52
C TYR A 398 19.15 -18.11 -10.02
N ASP A 399 19.09 -17.00 -9.32
CA ASP A 399 18.84 -16.92 -7.89
C ASP A 399 17.33 -16.75 -7.67
N TRP A 400 16.76 -17.51 -6.74
CA TRP A 400 15.34 -17.40 -6.38
C TRP A 400 15.17 -17.03 -4.91
N ARG A 401 14.06 -16.37 -4.59
CA ARG A 401 13.69 -15.98 -3.22
C ARG A 401 12.18 -16.11 -3.03
N SER A 402 11.79 -16.64 -1.88
CA SER A 402 10.43 -16.65 -1.36
C SER A 402 10.36 -15.85 -0.06
N ALA A 403 9.21 -15.88 0.59
CA ALA A 403 9.03 -15.22 1.89
C ALA A 403 9.96 -15.78 2.97
N SER A 404 10.23 -17.10 2.98
CA SER A 404 11.02 -17.80 4.01
C SER A 404 12.40 -18.24 3.53
N ASP A 405 12.58 -18.47 2.23
CA ASP A 405 13.72 -19.19 1.69
C ASP A 405 14.33 -18.50 0.47
N LYS A 406 15.55 -18.87 0.18
CA LYS A 406 16.29 -18.46 -1.01
C LYS A 406 17.21 -19.55 -1.49
N GLY A 407 17.52 -19.52 -2.77
CA GLY A 407 18.44 -20.49 -3.35
C GLY A 407 18.78 -20.17 -4.78
N LYS A 408 19.26 -21.19 -5.47
CA LYS A 408 19.67 -21.10 -6.88
C LYS A 408 18.92 -22.15 -7.70
N GLY A 409 18.83 -21.90 -9.00
CA GLY A 409 18.28 -22.87 -9.93
C GLY A 409 18.91 -22.75 -11.31
N VAL A 410 18.70 -23.80 -12.08
CA VAL A 410 19.08 -23.82 -13.51
C VAL A 410 17.93 -24.43 -14.29
N THR A 411 17.49 -23.76 -15.32
CA THR A 411 16.43 -24.22 -16.24
C THR A 411 16.97 -24.20 -17.66
N ALA A 412 16.69 -25.23 -18.43
CA ALA A 412 17.02 -25.30 -19.86
C ALA A 412 15.73 -25.42 -20.68
N VAL A 413 15.73 -24.90 -21.90
CA VAL A 413 14.63 -25.05 -22.84
C VAL A 413 14.96 -26.13 -23.86
N GLU A 414 14.08 -27.12 -23.99
CA GLU A 414 14.18 -28.17 -25.01
C GLU A 414 12.79 -28.38 -25.61
N SER A 415 12.68 -28.22 -26.93
CA SER A 415 11.43 -28.43 -27.66
C SER A 415 10.21 -27.71 -27.08
N GLY A 416 10.42 -26.48 -26.55
CA GLY A 416 9.37 -25.65 -25.96
C GLY A 416 8.99 -26.00 -24.51
N THR A 417 9.63 -26.99 -23.93
CA THR A 417 9.54 -27.30 -22.50
C THR A 417 10.73 -26.73 -21.77
N TYR A 418 10.50 -26.10 -20.66
CA TYR A 418 11.50 -25.52 -19.76
C TYR A 418 11.62 -26.41 -18.53
N SER A 419 12.71 -27.14 -18.46
CA SER A 419 12.95 -28.09 -17.37
C SER A 419 14.20 -27.73 -16.60
N GLY A 420 14.14 -27.87 -15.29
CA GLY A 420 15.28 -27.49 -14.46
C GLY A 420 15.24 -28.04 -13.05
N THR A 421 16.26 -27.71 -12.31
CA THR A 421 16.40 -28.04 -10.89
C THR A 421 16.66 -26.78 -10.08
N TRP A 422 16.33 -26.86 -8.82
CA TRP A 422 16.61 -25.79 -7.86
C TRP A 422 17.00 -26.38 -6.51
N GLY A 423 17.71 -25.57 -5.73
CA GLY A 423 18.17 -25.95 -4.40
C GLY A 423 18.24 -24.73 -3.48
N ASP A 424 18.35 -24.99 -2.20
CA ASP A 424 18.41 -23.98 -1.16
C ASP A 424 19.83 -23.44 -0.97
N GLY A 425 19.94 -22.18 -0.59
CA GLY A 425 21.21 -21.51 -0.33
C GLY A 425 22.09 -21.34 -1.60
N SER A 426 23.26 -21.95 -1.63
CA SER A 426 24.18 -21.88 -2.77
C SER A 426 24.04 -23.02 -3.78
N ALA A 427 23.20 -24.01 -3.51
CA ALA A 427 22.99 -25.16 -4.39
C ALA A 427 21.97 -24.82 -5.48
N ALA A 428 22.22 -25.27 -6.71
CA ALA A 428 21.29 -25.16 -7.84
C ALA A 428 20.49 -26.45 -8.09
N SER A 429 20.59 -27.41 -7.19
CA SER A 429 19.84 -28.67 -7.23
C SER A 429 19.73 -29.27 -5.84
N GLY A 430 18.86 -30.28 -5.68
CA GLY A 430 18.72 -31.04 -4.44
C GLY A 430 17.44 -30.76 -3.67
N SER A 431 16.80 -29.60 -3.84
CA SER A 431 15.51 -29.31 -3.18
C SER A 431 14.32 -29.62 -4.07
N GLY A 432 14.43 -29.42 -5.39
CA GLY A 432 13.33 -29.72 -6.28
C GLY A 432 13.66 -29.69 -7.77
N SER A 433 12.63 -29.95 -8.57
CA SER A 433 12.65 -29.82 -10.02
C SER A 433 11.47 -29.00 -10.53
N LEU A 434 11.65 -28.44 -11.73
CA LEU A 434 10.66 -27.61 -12.41
C LEU A 434 10.47 -28.13 -13.83
N SER A 435 9.23 -28.21 -14.30
CA SER A 435 8.88 -28.44 -15.69
C SER A 435 7.71 -27.56 -16.07
N VAL A 436 7.94 -26.58 -16.93
CA VAL A 436 6.93 -25.62 -17.39
C VAL A 436 6.98 -25.47 -18.90
N ILE A 437 5.86 -25.08 -19.47
CA ILE A 437 5.75 -24.70 -20.89
C ILE A 437 5.40 -23.21 -20.97
N ARG A 438 5.82 -22.59 -22.05
CA ARG A 438 5.41 -21.20 -22.32
C ARG A 438 3.91 -21.22 -22.67
N THR A 439 3.14 -20.37 -22.02
CA THR A 439 1.69 -20.29 -22.25
C THR A 439 1.32 -19.26 -23.30
N ARG A 440 2.23 -18.38 -23.65
CA ARG A 440 2.30 -17.51 -24.85
C ARG A 440 3.45 -16.54 -24.73
#